data_ff88e6c80a6a838f475707b61124a076
#
_entry.id   ff88e6c80a6a838f475707b61124a076
#
_cell.length_a   1.000
_cell.length_b   1.000
_cell.length_c   1.000
_cell.angle_alpha   90.00
_cell.angle_beta   90.00
_cell.angle_gamma   90.00
#
_symmetry.space_group_name_H-M   'P 1'
#
loop_
_entity.id
_entity.type
_entity.pdbx_description
1 polymer ?
#
loop_
_entity_poly.entity_id
_entity_poly.type
_entity_poly.pdbx_seq_one_letter_code
_entity_poly.pdbx_strand_id
1 'polypeptide(L)'
;MDITIIIPMKDTEDQIMKCLDSIKINTLSRDRYEVIIIDDASKQPSEFLSEKYDIHYFYSKKSLGAGGARNLGIRMARGKYICFIDSDDWISYDYLEKGLTYMEQCASEIGMFTLKREYDDIKDIIYKCKYNTLLQLGPEESIKVMAKEYNFDVNIVPSTTNKIYLRQFLIDNNIFFPENRKFEDLLFSIKTMLVASKLICIPDATYFHYRRKGSIVQSFEHKNSEDMLFILKEIKVYLENNNYFEIYKKSFYLFCEHFMNLIIRQINEFCSDENIKKAEMTFIVKNLLQQINLDEYLASISAEKLRMHIQPYIIDTNIL
;
A
#
# COMPACT_ATOMS: atom_id res chain seq x y z
N MET A 1 -2.56 25.83 4.91
CA MET A 1 -2.49 24.42 5.34
C MET A 1 -1.56 23.70 4.40
N ASP A 2 -0.48 23.15 4.92
CA ASP A 2 0.55 22.54 4.06
C ASP A 2 0.33 21.03 3.95
N ILE A 3 0.01 20.35 5.05
CA ILE A 3 -0.19 18.91 5.06
C ILE A 3 -1.58 18.56 5.61
N THR A 4 -2.28 17.62 4.94
CA THR A 4 -3.40 16.88 5.51
C THR A 4 -2.95 15.47 5.83
N ILE A 5 -3.12 15.06 7.09
CA ILE A 5 -2.93 13.69 7.53
C ILE A 5 -4.28 13.00 7.51
N ILE A 6 -4.39 11.90 6.76
CA ILE A 6 -5.62 11.11 6.64
C ILE A 6 -5.40 9.78 7.37
N ILE A 7 -6.26 9.49 8.35
CA ILE A 7 -6.21 8.29 9.17
C ILE A 7 -7.49 7.50 8.97
N PRO A 8 -7.47 6.40 8.18
CA PRO A 8 -8.57 5.44 8.19
C PRO A 8 -8.57 4.70 9.52
N MET A 9 -9.72 4.59 10.16
CA MET A 9 -9.88 3.94 11.46
C MET A 9 -11.02 2.93 11.41
N LYS A 10 -10.82 1.75 12.02
CA LYS A 10 -11.90 0.78 12.26
C LYS A 10 -11.53 -0.14 13.41
N ASP A 11 -12.33 -0.09 14.49
CA ASP A 11 -12.16 -0.93 15.68
C ASP A 11 -10.69 -0.90 16.22
N THR A 12 -10.07 0.31 16.29
CA THR A 12 -8.68 0.54 16.73
C THR A 12 -8.57 1.60 17.81
N GLU A 13 -9.56 1.68 18.69
CA GLU A 13 -9.69 2.69 19.76
C GLU A 13 -8.47 2.67 20.72
N ASP A 14 -7.93 1.49 20.98
CA ASP A 14 -6.77 1.32 21.89
C ASP A 14 -5.46 1.76 21.25
N GLN A 15 -5.33 1.65 19.90
CA GLN A 15 -4.07 1.90 19.17
C GLN A 15 -3.95 3.36 18.71
N ILE A 16 -5.08 3.98 18.34
CA ILE A 16 -5.12 5.33 17.74
C ILE A 16 -4.43 6.39 18.62
N MET A 17 -4.41 6.18 19.93
CA MET A 17 -3.79 7.13 20.85
C MET A 17 -2.29 7.29 20.59
N LYS A 18 -1.56 6.18 20.38
CA LYS A 18 -0.13 6.20 20.05
C LYS A 18 0.14 6.90 18.72
N CYS A 19 -0.71 6.66 17.72
CA CYS A 19 -0.66 7.34 16.44
C CYS A 19 -0.78 8.86 16.62
N LEU A 20 -1.83 9.32 17.29
CA LEU A 20 -2.11 10.74 17.50
C LEU A 20 -1.05 11.43 18.37
N ASP A 21 -0.55 10.75 19.40
CA ASP A 21 0.54 11.29 20.23
C ASP A 21 1.83 11.49 19.41
N SER A 22 2.16 10.57 18.49
CA SER A 22 3.32 10.73 17.60
C SER A 22 3.18 11.92 16.63
N ILE A 23 1.97 12.17 16.16
CA ILE A 23 1.66 13.35 15.31
C ILE A 23 1.74 14.63 16.14
N LYS A 24 1.20 14.63 17.36
CA LYS A 24 1.16 15.80 18.24
C LYS A 24 2.54 16.32 18.63
N ILE A 25 3.52 15.43 18.80
CA ILE A 25 4.91 15.81 19.17
C ILE A 25 5.77 16.16 17.96
N ASN A 26 5.21 16.20 16.74
CA ASN A 26 5.98 16.48 15.54
C ASN A 26 6.54 17.92 15.54
N THR A 27 7.72 18.11 14.94
CA THR A 27 8.41 19.42 14.90
C THR A 27 7.74 20.45 14.00
N LEU A 28 6.91 20.02 13.04
CA LEU A 28 6.14 20.93 12.20
C LEU A 28 5.11 21.69 13.05
N SER A 29 5.05 23.02 12.90
CA SER A 29 4.09 23.85 13.62
C SER A 29 2.65 23.42 13.39
N ARG A 30 1.81 23.40 14.45
CA ARG A 30 0.46 22.83 14.45
C ARG A 30 -0.49 23.51 13.44
N ASP A 31 -0.31 24.78 13.19
CA ASP A 31 -1.10 25.57 12.21
C ASP A 31 -0.81 25.20 10.75
N ARG A 32 0.24 24.43 10.50
CA ARG A 32 0.66 24.02 9.16
C ARG A 32 0.10 22.67 8.71
N TYR A 33 -0.51 21.88 9.59
CA TYR A 33 -1.13 20.60 9.23
C TYR A 33 -2.51 20.42 9.87
N GLU A 34 -3.34 19.62 9.22
CA GLU A 34 -4.60 19.12 9.77
C GLU A 34 -4.60 17.60 9.83
N VAL A 35 -5.40 17.06 10.75
CA VAL A 35 -5.61 15.63 10.89
C VAL A 35 -7.07 15.32 10.64
N ILE A 36 -7.35 14.41 9.73
CA ILE A 36 -8.69 13.92 9.39
C ILE A 36 -8.74 12.43 9.71
N ILE A 37 -9.59 12.04 10.66
CA ILE A 37 -9.91 10.64 10.95
C ILE A 37 -11.20 10.27 10.23
N ILE A 38 -11.15 9.21 9.44
CA ILE A 38 -12.34 8.60 8.84
C ILE A 38 -12.58 7.26 9.52
N ASP A 39 -13.54 7.24 10.42
CA ASP A 39 -13.98 6.02 11.10
C ASP A 39 -14.92 5.23 10.19
N ASP A 40 -14.44 4.06 9.74
CA ASP A 40 -15.12 3.18 8.78
C ASP A 40 -16.08 2.21 9.48
N ALA A 41 -17.11 2.75 10.13
CA ALA A 41 -18.14 1.99 10.83
C ALA A 41 -17.60 1.13 11.97
N SER A 42 -16.75 1.69 12.85
CA SER A 42 -16.35 1.03 14.10
C SER A 42 -17.59 0.72 14.95
N LYS A 43 -17.52 -0.35 15.73
CA LYS A 43 -18.60 -0.78 16.64
C LYS A 43 -18.91 0.28 17.69
N GLN A 44 -17.88 1.01 18.10
CA GLN A 44 -17.98 2.12 19.05
C GLN A 44 -17.33 3.36 18.43
N PRO A 45 -18.12 4.37 18.02
CA PRO A 45 -17.56 5.63 17.53
C PRO A 45 -16.70 6.32 18.59
N SER A 46 -15.58 6.90 18.15
CA SER A 46 -14.57 7.50 19.04
C SER A 46 -14.60 9.03 18.98
N GLU A 47 -15.78 9.65 19.07
CA GLU A 47 -15.98 11.11 18.98
C GLU A 47 -15.17 11.89 20.04
N PHE A 48 -14.89 11.27 21.21
CA PHE A 48 -14.05 11.83 22.29
C PHE A 48 -12.64 12.22 21.82
N LEU A 49 -12.18 11.65 20.70
CA LEU A 49 -10.87 11.99 20.14
C LEU A 49 -10.81 13.46 19.72
N SER A 50 -11.92 14.04 19.23
CA SER A 50 -12.00 15.47 18.86
C SER A 50 -11.92 16.41 20.08
N GLU A 51 -12.27 15.93 21.26
CA GLU A 51 -12.15 16.70 22.51
C GLU A 51 -10.72 16.69 23.05
N LYS A 52 -9.99 15.58 22.83
CA LYS A 52 -8.63 15.37 23.33
C LYS A 52 -7.54 15.87 22.40
N TYR A 53 -7.79 15.80 21.09
CA TYR A 53 -6.86 16.20 20.05
C TYR A 53 -7.53 17.21 19.12
N ASP A 54 -6.75 18.14 18.59
CA ASP A 54 -7.21 19.08 17.57
C ASP A 54 -7.26 18.36 16.20
N ILE A 55 -8.38 17.68 15.93
CA ILE A 55 -8.60 16.82 14.75
C ILE A 55 -10.02 16.98 14.20
N HIS A 56 -10.18 16.59 12.94
CA HIS A 56 -11.49 16.41 12.33
C HIS A 56 -11.86 14.93 12.35
N TYR A 57 -12.90 14.55 13.08
CA TYR A 57 -13.38 13.16 13.16
C TYR A 57 -14.68 13.01 12.37
N PHE A 58 -14.71 12.00 11.48
CA PHE A 58 -15.88 11.67 10.66
C PHE A 58 -16.22 10.20 10.81
N TYR A 59 -17.42 9.91 11.27
CA TYR A 59 -17.94 8.56 11.39
C TYR A 59 -18.81 8.19 10.19
N SER A 60 -18.46 7.10 9.51
CA SER A 60 -19.28 6.51 8.45
C SER A 60 -20.17 5.40 9.01
N LYS A 61 -21.48 5.50 8.82
CA LYS A 61 -22.43 4.45 9.25
C LYS A 61 -22.34 3.17 8.42
N LYS A 62 -21.72 3.22 7.24
CA LYS A 62 -21.51 2.08 6.34
C LYS A 62 -20.03 1.92 6.10
N SER A 63 -19.56 0.67 6.10
CA SER A 63 -18.16 0.41 5.79
C SER A 63 -17.85 0.79 4.34
N LEU A 64 -16.80 1.60 4.19
CA LEU A 64 -16.23 2.06 2.92
C LEU A 64 -15.01 1.21 2.52
N GLY A 65 -14.47 0.45 3.48
CA GLY A 65 -13.15 -0.14 3.41
C GLY A 65 -12.04 0.91 3.53
N ALA A 66 -10.81 0.47 3.78
CA ALA A 66 -9.67 1.38 3.97
C ALA A 66 -9.46 2.31 2.76
N GLY A 67 -9.60 1.79 1.53
CA GLY A 67 -9.53 2.58 0.29
C GLY A 67 -10.60 3.66 0.22
N GLY A 68 -11.85 3.32 0.51
CA GLY A 68 -12.96 4.29 0.52
C GLY A 68 -12.81 5.36 1.59
N ALA A 69 -12.35 4.99 2.78
CA ALA A 69 -12.05 5.94 3.86
C ALA A 69 -10.94 6.91 3.44
N ARG A 70 -9.83 6.43 2.85
CA ARG A 70 -8.76 7.29 2.33
C ARG A 70 -9.26 8.21 1.20
N ASN A 71 -10.13 7.72 0.29
CA ASN A 71 -10.73 8.53 -0.76
C ASN A 71 -11.58 9.67 -0.20
N LEU A 72 -12.39 9.40 0.82
CA LEU A 72 -13.16 10.44 1.50
C LEU A 72 -12.23 11.49 2.10
N GLY A 73 -11.16 11.05 2.77
CA GLY A 73 -10.13 11.94 3.31
C GLY A 73 -9.46 12.81 2.23
N ILE A 74 -9.12 12.26 1.04
CA ILE A 74 -8.56 13.02 -0.09
C ILE A 74 -9.50 14.14 -0.52
N ARG A 75 -10.81 13.85 -0.61
CA ARG A 75 -11.83 14.85 -1.02
C ARG A 75 -11.99 15.97 0.01
N MET A 76 -11.83 15.66 1.30
CA MET A 76 -11.98 16.62 2.40
C MET A 76 -10.69 17.40 2.69
N ALA A 77 -9.54 16.90 2.26
CA ALA A 77 -8.24 17.49 2.52
C ALA A 77 -8.12 18.92 1.97
N ARG A 78 -7.52 19.81 2.77
CA ARG A 78 -7.22 21.20 2.42
C ARG A 78 -5.72 21.44 2.24
N GLY A 79 -4.88 20.52 2.73
CA GLY A 79 -3.43 20.59 2.62
C GLY A 79 -2.94 20.51 1.18
N LYS A 80 -1.83 21.18 0.92
CA LYS A 80 -1.09 21.04 -0.35
C LYS A 80 -0.59 19.63 -0.56
N TYR A 81 -0.18 18.97 0.53
CA TYR A 81 0.29 17.59 0.54
C TYR A 81 -0.62 16.69 1.39
N ILE A 82 -0.61 15.39 1.09
CA ILE A 82 -1.35 14.36 1.83
C ILE A 82 -0.36 13.32 2.36
N CYS A 83 -0.50 12.97 3.65
CA CYS A 83 0.09 11.79 4.27
C CYS A 83 -1.02 10.84 4.70
N PHE A 84 -0.89 9.54 4.39
CA PHE A 84 -1.75 8.51 4.97
C PHE A 84 -1.03 7.87 6.15
N ILE A 85 -1.70 7.73 7.28
CA ILE A 85 -1.18 7.04 8.46
C ILE A 85 -2.25 6.06 8.93
N ASP A 86 -1.91 4.78 9.07
CA ASP A 86 -2.85 3.81 9.61
C ASP A 86 -3.01 4.02 11.13
N SER A 87 -4.20 3.77 11.67
CA SER A 87 -4.56 4.10 13.05
C SER A 87 -3.78 3.31 14.12
N ASP A 88 -3.11 2.21 13.74
CA ASP A 88 -2.27 1.39 14.60
C ASP A 88 -0.75 1.64 14.41
N ASP A 89 -0.38 2.61 13.55
CA ASP A 89 0.99 2.98 13.22
C ASP A 89 1.41 4.34 13.84
N TRP A 90 2.68 4.72 13.73
CA TRP A 90 3.19 6.01 14.19
C TRP A 90 4.37 6.52 13.36
N ILE A 91 4.74 7.78 13.57
CA ILE A 91 5.78 8.48 12.79
C ILE A 91 6.90 9.03 13.69
N SER A 92 8.10 9.25 13.13
CA SER A 92 9.17 9.96 13.83
C SER A 92 8.81 11.44 14.04
N TYR A 93 9.39 12.04 15.08
CA TYR A 93 9.08 13.41 15.52
C TYR A 93 9.32 14.48 14.44
N ASP A 94 10.16 14.23 13.47
CA ASP A 94 10.56 15.14 12.38
C ASP A 94 9.94 14.79 11.01
N TYR A 95 9.06 13.80 10.99
CA TYR A 95 8.49 13.22 9.77
C TYR A 95 7.78 14.26 8.88
N LEU A 96 6.88 15.04 9.46
CA LEU A 96 6.10 16.02 8.71
C LEU A 96 6.96 17.19 8.22
N GLU A 97 7.84 17.72 9.08
CA GLU A 97 8.71 18.83 8.73
C GLU A 97 9.70 18.47 7.62
N LYS A 98 10.36 17.30 7.73
CA LYS A 98 11.23 16.78 6.68
C LYS A 98 10.46 16.51 5.39
N GLY A 99 9.29 15.88 5.50
CA GLY A 99 8.42 15.65 4.36
C GLY A 99 8.14 16.93 3.59
N LEU A 100 7.65 17.95 4.28
CA LEU A 100 7.33 19.23 3.68
C LEU A 100 8.57 19.89 3.05
N THR A 101 9.68 19.95 3.81
CA THR A 101 10.91 20.61 3.36
C THR A 101 11.44 19.99 2.06
N TYR A 102 11.58 18.67 2.01
CA TYR A 102 12.12 18.00 0.83
C TYR A 102 11.16 18.01 -0.36
N MET A 103 9.85 17.88 -0.12
CA MET A 103 8.85 18.00 -1.20
C MET A 103 8.89 19.39 -1.86
N GLU A 104 9.06 20.46 -1.08
CA GLU A 104 9.13 21.82 -1.62
C GLU A 104 10.46 22.09 -2.31
N GLN A 105 11.58 21.69 -1.71
CA GLN A 105 12.91 21.86 -2.31
C GLN A 105 13.05 21.14 -3.65
N CYS A 106 12.46 19.96 -3.79
CA CYS A 106 12.58 19.14 -4.99
C CYS A 106 11.46 19.35 -6.00
N ALA A 107 10.39 20.06 -5.63
CA ALA A 107 9.16 20.16 -6.41
C ALA A 107 8.69 18.77 -6.90
N SER A 108 8.62 17.81 -5.97
CA SER A 108 8.27 16.42 -6.25
C SER A 108 6.79 16.16 -6.03
N GLU A 109 6.23 15.20 -6.78
CA GLU A 109 4.86 14.76 -6.59
C GLU A 109 4.73 13.71 -5.48
N ILE A 110 5.81 12.92 -5.24
CA ILE A 110 5.83 11.85 -4.22
C ILE A 110 7.13 11.92 -3.43
N GLY A 111 7.01 11.93 -2.11
CA GLY A 111 8.12 11.71 -1.18
C GLY A 111 7.93 10.37 -0.45
N MET A 112 8.99 9.59 -0.34
CA MET A 112 8.99 8.31 0.35
C MET A 112 9.94 8.33 1.55
N PHE A 113 9.48 7.85 2.69
CA PHE A 113 10.21 7.76 3.93
C PHE A 113 10.72 6.34 4.19
N THR A 114 11.65 6.21 5.13
CA THR A 114 12.03 4.92 5.68
C THR A 114 10.80 4.25 6.32
N LEU A 115 10.58 2.97 6.01
CA LEU A 115 9.58 2.13 6.66
C LEU A 115 10.28 1.17 7.61
N LYS A 116 9.91 1.22 8.89
CA LYS A 116 10.31 0.24 9.90
C LYS A 116 9.10 -0.60 10.29
N ARG A 117 9.18 -1.91 10.11
CA ARG A 117 8.17 -2.84 10.65
C ARG A 117 8.60 -3.30 12.02
N GLU A 118 7.78 -3.02 13.01
CA GLU A 118 7.96 -3.47 14.39
C GLU A 118 7.06 -4.68 14.68
N TYR A 119 7.60 -5.64 15.42
CA TYR A 119 6.95 -6.89 15.77
C TYR A 119 7.14 -7.14 17.26
N ASP A 120 6.17 -7.80 17.91
CA ASP A 120 6.29 -8.12 19.33
C ASP A 120 7.36 -9.18 19.63
N ASP A 121 7.50 -10.18 18.75
CA ASP A 121 8.24 -11.40 19.05
C ASP A 121 9.45 -11.65 18.13
N ILE A 122 9.70 -10.82 17.12
CA ILE A 122 10.80 -11.01 16.15
C ILE A 122 11.54 -9.70 15.88
N LYS A 123 12.76 -9.83 15.34
CA LYS A 123 13.57 -8.67 14.99
C LYS A 123 12.90 -7.79 13.96
N ASP A 124 12.91 -6.48 14.21
CA ASP A 124 12.38 -5.46 13.30
C ASP A 124 12.95 -5.55 11.88
N ILE A 125 12.10 -5.36 10.89
CA ILE A 125 12.51 -5.27 9.48
C ILE A 125 12.49 -3.80 9.07
N ILE A 126 13.65 -3.31 8.61
CA ILE A 126 13.79 -1.92 8.18
C ILE A 126 13.96 -1.87 6.66
N TYR A 127 13.00 -1.23 6.00
CA TYR A 127 13.06 -0.89 4.57
C TYR A 127 13.64 0.53 4.47
N LYS A 128 14.96 0.62 4.48
CA LYS A 128 15.66 1.91 4.45
C LYS A 128 15.61 2.51 3.05
N CYS A 129 15.42 3.83 3.03
CA CYS A 129 16.12 4.66 2.06
C CYS A 129 17.59 4.68 2.52
N LYS A 130 18.45 3.85 1.92
CA LYS A 130 19.83 3.63 2.41
C LYS A 130 20.77 4.83 2.25
N TYR A 131 20.32 5.91 1.67
CA TYR A 131 21.19 7.04 1.39
C TYR A 131 20.99 8.16 2.42
N ASN A 132 22.11 8.63 2.97
CA ASN A 132 22.16 9.91 3.69
C ASN A 132 21.99 11.10 2.71
N THR A 133 21.69 10.83 1.46
CA THR A 133 21.51 11.80 0.38
C THR A 133 20.14 11.60 -0.26
N LEU A 134 19.55 12.69 -0.69
CA LEU A 134 18.29 12.73 -1.40
C LEU A 134 18.40 11.95 -2.73
N LEU A 135 17.72 10.80 -2.83
CA LEU A 135 17.61 10.04 -4.07
C LEU A 135 16.35 10.46 -4.82
N GLN A 136 16.46 10.66 -6.12
CA GLN A 136 15.33 10.95 -7.02
C GLN A 136 15.19 9.80 -8.01
N LEU A 137 13.96 9.34 -8.23
CA LEU A 137 13.62 8.28 -9.17
C LEU A 137 12.53 8.76 -10.12
N GLY A 138 12.66 8.41 -11.39
CA GLY A 138 11.63 8.58 -12.38
C GLY A 138 10.58 7.45 -12.34
N PRO A 139 9.54 7.49 -13.21
CA PRO A 139 8.50 6.47 -13.24
C PRO A 139 9.05 5.06 -13.49
N GLU A 140 9.95 4.92 -14.46
CA GLU A 140 10.49 3.63 -14.86
C GLU A 140 11.30 2.98 -13.72
N GLU A 141 12.23 3.73 -13.12
CA GLU A 141 13.00 3.21 -11.99
C GLU A 141 12.09 2.86 -10.81
N SER A 142 11.11 3.71 -10.50
CA SER A 142 10.19 3.50 -9.38
C SER A 142 9.39 2.20 -9.52
N ILE A 143 8.84 1.93 -10.71
CA ILE A 143 8.09 0.69 -11.00
C ILE A 143 9.01 -0.53 -10.95
N LYS A 144 10.18 -0.48 -11.59
CA LYS A 144 11.12 -1.60 -11.64
C LYS A 144 11.70 -1.95 -10.28
N VAL A 145 12.00 -0.92 -9.46
CA VAL A 145 12.44 -1.11 -8.06
C VAL A 145 11.32 -1.74 -7.21
N MET A 146 10.08 -1.27 -7.35
CA MET A 146 8.93 -1.83 -6.63
C MET A 146 8.66 -3.29 -7.04
N ALA A 147 8.81 -3.61 -8.33
CA ALA A 147 8.69 -4.97 -8.86
C ALA A 147 9.89 -5.88 -8.51
N LYS A 148 10.96 -5.32 -7.92
CA LYS A 148 12.22 -6.03 -7.62
C LYS A 148 12.93 -6.57 -8.88
N GLU A 149 12.81 -5.86 -10.00
CA GLU A 149 13.58 -6.21 -11.21
C GLU A 149 15.08 -5.98 -11.03
N TYR A 150 15.46 -5.05 -10.15
CA TYR A 150 16.83 -4.69 -9.83
C TYR A 150 17.08 -4.75 -8.33
N ASN A 151 18.27 -5.13 -7.94
CA ASN A 151 18.76 -4.92 -6.58
C ASN A 151 19.24 -3.47 -6.44
N PHE A 152 18.33 -2.58 -6.12
CA PHE A 152 18.65 -1.22 -5.73
C PHE A 152 18.89 -1.15 -4.22
N ASP A 153 19.69 -0.17 -3.79
CA ASP A 153 19.86 0.14 -2.37
C ASP A 153 18.62 0.80 -1.73
N VAL A 154 17.52 0.91 -2.50
CA VAL A 154 16.22 1.40 -2.07
C VAL A 154 15.18 0.30 -2.22
N ASN A 155 14.32 0.15 -1.22
CA ASN A 155 13.17 -0.73 -1.28
C ASN A 155 11.90 0.10 -1.38
N ILE A 156 11.24 0.09 -2.53
CA ILE A 156 9.90 0.64 -2.68
C ILE A 156 8.90 -0.47 -2.34
N VAL A 157 8.17 -0.27 -1.26
CA VAL A 157 7.05 -1.15 -0.91
C VAL A 157 5.74 -0.57 -1.45
N PRO A 158 4.79 -1.40 -1.90
CA PRO A 158 3.49 -0.94 -2.40
C PRO A 158 2.57 -0.52 -1.24
N SER A 159 3.10 0.24 -0.28
CA SER A 159 2.33 0.83 0.80
C SER A 159 2.18 2.32 0.55
N THR A 160 1.04 2.87 0.87
CA THR A 160 0.75 4.30 0.74
C THR A 160 1.14 5.09 1.97
N THR A 161 1.34 4.43 3.12
CA THR A 161 1.49 5.07 4.43
C THR A 161 2.86 5.68 4.68
N ASN A 162 3.94 5.12 4.12
CA ASN A 162 5.28 5.70 4.24
C ASN A 162 5.60 6.73 3.15
N LYS A 163 4.58 7.45 2.68
CA LYS A 163 4.72 8.43 1.60
C LYS A 163 3.96 9.72 1.88
N ILE A 164 4.44 10.79 1.25
CA ILE A 164 3.76 12.07 1.16
C ILE A 164 3.48 12.37 -0.31
N TYR A 165 2.29 12.83 -0.62
CA TYR A 165 1.81 13.05 -1.98
C TYR A 165 1.40 14.51 -2.19
N LEU A 166 1.75 15.08 -3.34
CA LEU A 166 1.16 16.35 -3.76
C LEU A 166 -0.35 16.12 -4.04
N ARG A 167 -1.23 16.78 -3.27
CA ARG A 167 -2.68 16.56 -3.36
C ARG A 167 -3.23 16.85 -4.76
N GLN A 168 -2.83 17.96 -5.37
CA GLN A 168 -3.32 18.35 -6.68
C GLN A 168 -2.94 17.32 -7.76
N PHE A 169 -1.74 16.73 -7.65
CA PHE A 169 -1.31 15.65 -8.54
C PHE A 169 -2.27 14.44 -8.49
N LEU A 170 -2.72 14.02 -7.31
CA LEU A 170 -3.68 12.91 -7.18
C LEU A 170 -5.02 13.25 -7.85
N ILE A 171 -5.50 14.48 -7.68
CA ILE A 171 -6.78 14.95 -8.20
C ILE A 171 -6.72 15.09 -9.72
N ASP A 172 -5.71 15.76 -10.26
CA ASP A 172 -5.58 16.03 -11.70
C ASP A 172 -5.45 14.74 -12.52
N ASN A 173 -4.85 13.71 -11.94
CA ASN A 173 -4.68 12.41 -12.57
C ASN A 173 -5.78 11.39 -12.21
N ASN A 174 -6.82 11.83 -11.48
CA ASN A 174 -7.93 10.98 -11.03
C ASN A 174 -7.45 9.70 -10.32
N ILE A 175 -6.44 9.84 -9.45
CA ILE A 175 -5.84 8.72 -8.72
C ILE A 175 -6.55 8.57 -7.37
N PHE A 176 -7.37 7.52 -7.28
CA PHE A 176 -8.11 7.12 -6.09
C PHE A 176 -7.92 5.62 -5.83
N PHE A 177 -8.18 5.22 -4.59
CA PHE A 177 -8.15 3.81 -4.19
C PHE A 177 -9.35 3.05 -4.74
N PRO A 178 -9.23 1.76 -5.08
CA PRO A 178 -10.40 0.90 -5.27
C PRO A 178 -11.15 0.75 -3.93
N GLU A 179 -12.46 0.94 -3.96
CA GLU A 179 -13.29 0.89 -2.76
C GLU A 179 -13.71 -0.55 -2.44
N ASN A 180 -13.85 -0.88 -1.14
CA ASN A 180 -14.29 -2.19 -0.65
C ASN A 180 -13.44 -3.38 -1.17
N ARG A 181 -12.15 -3.16 -1.39
CA ARG A 181 -11.18 -4.18 -1.81
C ARG A 181 -10.01 -4.22 -0.85
N LYS A 182 -9.47 -5.43 -0.61
CA LYS A 182 -8.15 -5.61 0.00
C LYS A 182 -7.07 -5.38 -1.07
N PHE A 183 -5.84 -5.12 -0.64
CA PHE A 183 -4.68 -4.83 -1.52
C PHE A 183 -4.83 -3.56 -2.39
N GLU A 184 -5.68 -2.65 -1.97
CA GLU A 184 -5.97 -1.37 -2.62
C GLU A 184 -4.72 -0.50 -2.81
N ASP A 185 -3.78 -0.62 -1.88
CA ASP A 185 -2.50 0.11 -1.86
C ASP A 185 -1.65 -0.17 -3.10
N LEU A 186 -1.66 -1.40 -3.63
CA LEU A 186 -0.85 -1.74 -4.79
C LEU A 186 -1.28 -0.97 -6.03
N LEU A 187 -2.58 -1.00 -6.36
CA LEU A 187 -3.09 -0.31 -7.54
C LEU A 187 -2.87 1.20 -7.44
N PHE A 188 -3.10 1.78 -6.26
CA PHE A 188 -2.85 3.19 -6.00
C PHE A 188 -1.36 3.52 -6.17
N SER A 189 -0.46 2.72 -5.59
CA SER A 189 0.99 2.92 -5.68
C SER A 189 1.50 2.81 -7.12
N ILE A 190 1.02 1.83 -7.90
CA ILE A 190 1.40 1.70 -9.30
C ILE A 190 0.93 2.92 -10.11
N LYS A 191 -0.34 3.33 -9.97
CA LYS A 191 -0.87 4.50 -10.67
C LYS A 191 -0.08 5.77 -10.34
N THR A 192 0.20 6.03 -9.06
CA THR A 192 0.96 7.20 -8.66
C THR A 192 2.38 7.20 -9.22
N MET A 193 3.08 6.06 -9.18
CA MET A 193 4.46 5.96 -9.66
C MET A 193 4.58 6.04 -11.18
N LEU A 194 3.59 5.54 -11.94
CA LEU A 194 3.59 5.62 -13.41
C LEU A 194 3.40 7.05 -13.93
N VAL A 195 2.70 7.88 -13.16
CA VAL A 195 2.33 9.24 -13.60
C VAL A 195 3.22 10.31 -12.98
N ALA A 196 3.78 10.07 -11.79
CA ALA A 196 4.67 11.03 -11.14
C ALA A 196 5.96 11.20 -11.94
N SER A 197 6.29 12.43 -12.29
CA SER A 197 7.55 12.74 -12.95
C SER A 197 8.75 12.48 -12.06
N LYS A 198 8.55 12.59 -10.74
CA LYS A 198 9.59 12.48 -9.73
C LYS A 198 9.08 11.88 -8.42
N LEU A 199 9.74 10.83 -7.96
CA LEU A 199 9.68 10.32 -6.61
C LEU A 199 11.00 10.63 -5.90
N ILE A 200 10.94 11.17 -4.68
CA ILE A 200 12.13 11.38 -3.85
C ILE A 200 12.14 10.46 -2.63
N CYS A 201 13.32 9.98 -2.26
CA CYS A 201 13.52 9.25 -1.01
C CYS A 201 13.99 10.24 0.06
N ILE A 202 13.21 10.44 1.11
CA ILE A 202 13.46 11.38 2.19
C ILE A 202 14.29 10.67 3.26
N PRO A 203 15.54 11.14 3.53
CA PRO A 203 16.39 10.48 4.52
C PRO A 203 15.95 10.81 5.95
N ASP A 204 16.36 9.96 6.89
CA ASP A 204 16.33 10.20 8.34
C ASP A 204 14.96 10.53 8.96
N ALA A 205 13.85 10.19 8.26
CA ALA A 205 12.52 10.23 8.83
C ALA A 205 11.86 8.86 8.63
N THR A 206 11.16 8.38 9.65
CA THR A 206 10.69 6.98 9.71
C THR A 206 9.20 6.89 9.95
N TYR A 207 8.55 6.08 9.14
CA TYR A 207 7.23 5.54 9.39
C TYR A 207 7.35 4.19 10.09
N PHE A 208 6.67 4.02 11.22
CA PHE A 208 6.69 2.79 12.03
C PHE A 208 5.39 2.03 11.80
N HIS A 209 5.51 0.87 11.15
CA HIS A 209 4.40 -0.03 10.88
C HIS A 209 4.38 -1.14 11.93
N TYR A 210 3.35 -1.15 12.76
CA TYR A 210 3.19 -2.15 13.81
C TYR A 210 2.47 -3.40 13.32
N ARG A 211 3.11 -4.55 13.52
CA ARG A 211 2.58 -5.86 13.14
C ARG A 211 2.10 -6.62 14.37
N ARG A 212 0.83 -6.40 14.73
CA ARG A 212 0.18 -7.13 15.82
C ARG A 212 -0.29 -8.52 15.40
N LYS A 213 -0.37 -9.48 16.38
CA LYS A 213 -1.08 -10.74 16.18
C LYS A 213 -2.56 -10.47 15.88
N GLY A 214 -3.11 -11.14 14.84
CA GLY A 214 -4.52 -10.97 14.43
C GLY A 214 -4.79 -9.82 13.45
N SER A 215 -3.76 -9.21 12.85
CA SER A 215 -3.96 -8.25 11.75
C SER A 215 -4.62 -8.92 10.53
N ILE A 216 -5.30 -8.13 9.68
CA ILE A 216 -6.01 -8.60 8.46
C ILE A 216 -5.13 -9.47 7.56
N VAL A 217 -3.81 -9.25 7.57
CA VAL A 217 -2.84 -10.03 6.79
C VAL A 217 -2.60 -11.42 7.38
N GLN A 218 -3.06 -11.70 8.61
CA GLN A 218 -2.93 -12.97 9.34
C GLN A 218 -4.21 -13.80 9.31
N SER A 219 -5.08 -13.60 8.33
CA SER A 219 -6.25 -14.46 8.09
C SER A 219 -6.36 -14.74 6.60
N PHE A 220 -6.97 -15.89 6.27
CA PHE A 220 -7.31 -16.21 4.90
C PHE A 220 -8.83 -16.33 4.77
N GLU A 221 -9.37 -15.67 3.76
CA GLU A 221 -10.74 -15.76 3.29
C GLU A 221 -10.74 -15.86 1.77
N HIS A 222 -11.71 -16.55 1.16
CA HIS A 222 -11.86 -16.63 -0.30
C HIS A 222 -11.83 -15.23 -0.96
N LYS A 223 -12.43 -14.24 -0.30
CA LYS A 223 -12.41 -12.84 -0.74
C LYS A 223 -10.99 -12.28 -0.93
N ASN A 224 -9.98 -12.76 -0.21
CA ASN A 224 -8.60 -12.33 -0.42
C ASN A 224 -8.11 -12.69 -1.83
N SER A 225 -8.46 -13.89 -2.30
CA SER A 225 -8.12 -14.35 -3.66
C SER A 225 -8.86 -13.56 -4.74
N GLU A 226 -10.16 -13.31 -4.54
CA GLU A 226 -10.97 -12.50 -5.47
C GLU A 226 -10.45 -11.07 -5.57
N ASP A 227 -10.19 -10.42 -4.43
CA ASP A 227 -9.71 -9.04 -4.39
C ASP A 227 -8.32 -8.92 -5.03
N MET A 228 -7.43 -9.88 -4.78
CA MET A 228 -6.11 -9.92 -5.42
C MET A 228 -6.22 -10.03 -6.95
N LEU A 229 -7.03 -10.98 -7.46
CA LEU A 229 -7.24 -11.14 -8.90
C LEU A 229 -7.87 -9.89 -9.53
N PHE A 230 -8.80 -9.26 -8.83
CA PHE A 230 -9.38 -7.99 -9.24
C PHE A 230 -8.31 -6.90 -9.36
N ILE A 231 -7.45 -6.72 -8.35
CA ILE A 231 -6.39 -5.71 -8.35
C ILE A 231 -5.40 -5.94 -9.49
N LEU A 232 -4.98 -7.19 -9.71
CA LEU A 232 -4.08 -7.53 -10.83
C LEU A 232 -4.72 -7.22 -12.19
N LYS A 233 -6.01 -7.52 -12.35
CA LYS A 233 -6.76 -7.16 -13.56
C LYS A 233 -6.82 -5.66 -13.78
N GLU A 234 -7.13 -4.89 -12.74
CA GLU A 234 -7.18 -3.43 -12.83
C GLU A 234 -5.81 -2.80 -13.16
N ILE A 235 -4.71 -3.37 -12.62
CA ILE A 235 -3.35 -2.95 -12.99
C ILE A 235 -3.11 -3.20 -14.48
N LYS A 236 -3.43 -4.41 -14.97
CA LYS A 236 -3.25 -4.75 -16.39
C LYS A 236 -4.04 -3.80 -17.28
N VAL A 237 -5.33 -3.63 -17.01
CA VAL A 237 -6.23 -2.72 -17.75
C VAL A 237 -5.68 -1.29 -17.73
N TYR A 238 -5.18 -0.81 -16.58
CA TYR A 238 -4.59 0.52 -16.51
C TYR A 238 -3.33 0.65 -17.38
N LEU A 239 -2.45 -0.35 -17.35
CA LEU A 239 -1.25 -0.38 -18.19
C LEU A 239 -1.60 -0.41 -19.68
N GLU A 240 -2.57 -1.23 -20.09
CA GLU A 240 -3.03 -1.35 -21.48
C GLU A 240 -3.66 -0.04 -21.98
N ASN A 241 -4.58 0.52 -21.20
CA ASN A 241 -5.29 1.76 -21.60
C ASN A 241 -4.37 2.98 -21.73
N ASN A 242 -3.21 2.97 -21.07
CA ASN A 242 -2.24 4.06 -21.14
C ASN A 242 -1.01 3.72 -22.02
N ASN A 243 -1.04 2.63 -22.78
CA ASN A 243 0.07 2.14 -23.62
C ASN A 243 1.37 1.84 -22.83
N TYR A 244 1.24 1.47 -21.56
CA TYR A 244 2.36 1.13 -20.67
C TYR A 244 2.64 -0.37 -20.60
N PHE A 245 1.73 -1.23 -21.07
CA PHE A 245 1.81 -2.67 -20.84
C PHE A 245 3.10 -3.28 -21.40
N GLU A 246 3.45 -2.99 -22.65
CA GLU A 246 4.67 -3.53 -23.29
C GLU A 246 5.96 -3.06 -22.58
N ILE A 247 5.93 -1.86 -22.01
CA ILE A 247 7.09 -1.30 -21.29
C ILE A 247 7.27 -2.00 -19.93
N TYR A 248 6.17 -2.25 -19.21
CA TYR A 248 6.17 -2.74 -17.83
C TYR A 248 5.64 -4.17 -17.67
N LYS A 249 5.48 -4.94 -18.76
CA LYS A 249 4.93 -6.30 -18.69
C LYS A 249 5.73 -7.22 -17.79
N LYS A 250 7.06 -7.09 -17.81
CA LYS A 250 7.91 -7.86 -16.88
C LYS A 250 7.65 -7.50 -15.43
N SER A 251 7.58 -6.20 -15.11
CA SER A 251 7.20 -5.73 -13.77
C SER A 251 5.81 -6.23 -13.36
N PHE A 252 4.83 -6.20 -14.29
CA PHE A 252 3.50 -6.74 -14.05
C PHE A 252 3.53 -8.23 -13.71
N TYR A 253 4.29 -9.05 -14.45
CA TYR A 253 4.42 -10.48 -14.16
C TYR A 253 5.11 -10.74 -12.82
N LEU A 254 6.09 -9.92 -12.43
CA LEU A 254 6.71 -9.98 -11.10
C LEU A 254 5.73 -9.60 -9.98
N PHE A 255 4.82 -8.65 -10.21
CA PHE A 255 3.72 -8.38 -9.28
C PHE A 255 2.79 -9.57 -9.16
N CYS A 256 2.40 -10.22 -10.26
CA CYS A 256 1.61 -11.45 -10.23
C CYS A 256 2.30 -12.55 -9.41
N GLU A 257 3.61 -12.78 -9.62
CA GLU A 257 4.39 -13.75 -8.84
C GLU A 257 4.39 -13.39 -7.34
N HIS A 258 4.65 -12.13 -7.01
CA HIS A 258 4.70 -11.68 -5.62
C HIS A 258 3.36 -11.90 -4.90
N PHE A 259 2.27 -11.58 -5.57
CA PHE A 259 0.92 -11.77 -5.02
C PHE A 259 0.54 -13.24 -4.90
N MET A 260 0.87 -14.06 -5.91
CA MET A 260 0.70 -15.50 -5.81
C MET A 260 1.40 -16.07 -4.58
N ASN A 261 2.67 -15.71 -4.37
CA ASN A 261 3.44 -16.15 -3.21
C ASN A 261 2.80 -15.68 -1.87
N LEU A 262 2.24 -14.47 -1.83
CA LEU A 262 1.56 -13.95 -0.65
C LEU A 262 0.31 -14.78 -0.32
N ILE A 263 -0.56 -15.01 -1.30
CA ILE A 263 -1.81 -15.77 -1.09
C ILE A 263 -1.52 -17.24 -0.79
N ILE A 264 -0.58 -17.87 -1.49
CA ILE A 264 -0.18 -19.27 -1.20
C ILE A 264 0.29 -19.38 0.25
N ARG A 265 1.08 -18.43 0.72
CA ARG A 265 1.50 -18.41 2.12
C ARG A 265 0.31 -18.26 3.07
N GLN A 266 -0.63 -17.35 2.80
CA GLN A 266 -1.82 -17.18 3.62
C GLN A 266 -2.69 -18.46 3.63
N ILE A 267 -2.91 -19.10 2.49
CA ILE A 267 -3.64 -20.37 2.40
C ILE A 267 -2.96 -21.44 3.25
N ASN A 268 -1.64 -21.62 3.11
CA ASN A 268 -0.89 -22.65 3.84
C ASN A 268 -0.86 -22.39 5.35
N GLU A 269 -0.77 -21.13 5.76
CA GLU A 269 -0.62 -20.73 7.17
C GLU A 269 -1.97 -20.73 7.92
N PHE A 270 -3.06 -20.34 7.25
CA PHE A 270 -4.34 -20.06 7.91
C PHE A 270 -5.50 -20.97 7.46
N CYS A 271 -5.35 -21.80 6.44
CA CYS A 271 -6.33 -22.80 6.04
C CYS A 271 -5.84 -24.18 6.46
N SER A 272 -6.63 -24.92 7.24
CA SER A 272 -6.28 -26.28 7.70
C SER A 272 -6.89 -27.41 6.84
N ASP A 273 -7.91 -27.11 6.02
CA ASP A 273 -8.59 -28.09 5.16
C ASP A 273 -7.92 -28.17 3.80
N GLU A 274 -7.34 -29.34 3.48
CA GLU A 274 -6.61 -29.57 2.23
C GLU A 274 -7.51 -29.51 0.99
N ASN A 275 -8.81 -29.82 1.10
CA ASN A 275 -9.75 -29.72 -0.01
C ASN A 275 -10.03 -28.23 -0.32
N ILE A 276 -10.19 -27.42 0.71
CA ILE A 276 -10.35 -25.96 0.56
C ILE A 276 -9.08 -25.36 -0.04
N LYS A 277 -7.89 -25.74 0.45
CA LYS A 277 -6.62 -25.30 -0.13
C LYS A 277 -6.53 -25.62 -1.62
N LYS A 278 -6.83 -26.86 -2.00
CA LYS A 278 -6.81 -27.30 -3.41
C LYS A 278 -7.81 -26.52 -4.25
N ALA A 279 -9.03 -26.33 -3.76
CA ALA A 279 -10.07 -25.56 -4.46
C ALA A 279 -9.64 -24.10 -4.67
N GLU A 280 -9.10 -23.44 -3.64
CA GLU A 280 -8.61 -22.07 -3.72
C GLU A 280 -7.45 -21.93 -4.71
N MET A 281 -6.47 -22.82 -4.64
CA MET A 281 -5.34 -22.81 -5.58
C MET A 281 -5.80 -22.99 -7.03
N THR A 282 -6.73 -23.90 -7.26
CA THR A 282 -7.33 -24.13 -8.60
C THR A 282 -8.05 -22.87 -9.08
N PHE A 283 -8.85 -22.24 -8.21
CA PHE A 283 -9.56 -21.01 -8.51
C PHE A 283 -8.57 -19.88 -8.90
N ILE A 284 -7.51 -19.66 -8.11
CA ILE A 284 -6.52 -18.60 -8.34
C ILE A 284 -5.79 -18.84 -9.66
N VAL A 285 -5.25 -20.06 -9.87
CA VAL A 285 -4.48 -20.37 -11.07
C VAL A 285 -5.34 -20.22 -12.33
N LYS A 286 -6.57 -20.77 -12.33
CA LYS A 286 -7.49 -20.64 -13.45
C LYS A 286 -7.79 -19.20 -13.82
N ASN A 287 -8.10 -18.34 -12.83
CA ASN A 287 -8.45 -16.95 -13.08
C ASN A 287 -7.22 -16.09 -13.42
N LEU A 288 -6.05 -16.41 -12.86
CA LEU A 288 -4.82 -15.72 -13.23
C LEU A 288 -4.43 -16.01 -14.69
N LEU A 289 -4.48 -17.28 -15.12
CA LEU A 289 -4.16 -17.69 -16.49
C LEU A 289 -5.09 -17.06 -17.54
N GLN A 290 -6.30 -16.62 -17.18
CA GLN A 290 -7.15 -15.83 -18.06
C GLN A 290 -6.69 -14.38 -18.24
N GLN A 291 -5.84 -13.89 -17.35
CA GLN A 291 -5.37 -12.51 -17.34
C GLN A 291 -3.95 -12.35 -17.91
N ILE A 292 -3.18 -13.42 -17.98
CA ILE A 292 -1.77 -13.40 -18.39
C ILE A 292 -1.53 -14.26 -19.63
N ASN A 293 -0.48 -13.91 -20.40
CA ASN A 293 0.11 -14.83 -21.35
C ASN A 293 1.08 -15.75 -20.59
N LEU A 294 0.79 -17.05 -20.59
CA LEU A 294 1.54 -18.04 -19.81
C LEU A 294 3.02 -18.10 -20.24
N ASP A 295 3.31 -18.10 -21.54
CA ASP A 295 4.69 -18.22 -22.03
C ASP A 295 5.52 -16.99 -21.65
N GLU A 296 4.96 -15.80 -21.78
CA GLU A 296 5.62 -14.56 -21.37
C GLU A 296 5.79 -14.49 -19.84
N TYR A 297 4.79 -14.94 -19.10
CA TYR A 297 4.88 -15.04 -17.64
C TYR A 297 6.01 -15.97 -17.20
N LEU A 298 6.08 -17.17 -17.82
CA LEU A 298 7.14 -18.15 -17.58
C LEU A 298 8.55 -17.61 -17.91
N ALA A 299 8.65 -16.82 -18.98
CA ALA A 299 9.91 -16.17 -19.36
C ALA A 299 10.32 -15.04 -18.39
N SER A 300 9.37 -14.46 -17.66
CA SER A 300 9.59 -13.30 -16.78
C SER A 300 9.93 -13.64 -15.34
N ILE A 301 9.57 -14.85 -14.87
CA ILE A 301 9.79 -15.34 -13.49
C ILE A 301 10.79 -16.49 -13.46
N SER A 302 11.31 -16.81 -12.27
CA SER A 302 12.19 -17.97 -12.14
C SER A 302 11.38 -19.26 -12.34
N ALA A 303 11.79 -20.10 -13.29
CA ALA A 303 11.12 -21.37 -13.62
C ALA A 303 11.01 -22.32 -12.42
N GLU A 304 11.91 -22.20 -11.43
CA GLU A 304 11.94 -23.02 -10.22
C GLU A 304 10.74 -22.71 -9.30
N LYS A 305 10.46 -21.42 -9.08
CA LYS A 305 9.33 -20.98 -8.23
C LYS A 305 7.98 -21.34 -8.83
N LEU A 306 7.87 -21.24 -10.16
CA LEU A 306 6.65 -21.60 -10.85
C LEU A 306 6.35 -23.08 -10.74
N ARG A 307 7.36 -23.95 -10.94
CA ARG A 307 7.20 -25.41 -10.85
C ARG A 307 6.70 -25.84 -9.49
N MET A 308 7.20 -25.23 -8.41
CA MET A 308 6.77 -25.57 -7.06
C MET A 308 5.32 -25.15 -6.74
N HIS A 309 4.85 -24.02 -7.28
CA HIS A 309 3.62 -23.39 -6.81
C HIS A 309 2.43 -23.49 -7.78
N ILE A 310 2.67 -23.57 -9.08
CA ILE A 310 1.60 -23.51 -10.09
C ILE A 310 1.49 -24.81 -10.88
N GLN A 311 2.59 -25.47 -11.21
CA GLN A 311 2.59 -26.69 -12.03
C GLN A 311 1.66 -27.81 -11.51
N PRO A 312 1.55 -28.07 -10.17
CA PRO A 312 0.63 -29.10 -9.68
C PRO A 312 -0.84 -28.84 -10.03
N TYR A 313 -1.23 -27.58 -10.18
CA TYR A 313 -2.62 -27.16 -10.42
C TYR A 313 -2.95 -26.94 -11.89
N ILE A 314 -1.97 -26.74 -12.76
CA ILE A 314 -2.16 -26.65 -14.22
C ILE A 314 -2.54 -28.03 -14.80
N ILE A 315 -1.92 -29.10 -14.31
CA ILE A 315 -2.14 -30.47 -14.80
C ILE A 315 -3.57 -30.94 -14.50
N ASP A 316 -4.13 -30.55 -13.35
CA ASP A 316 -5.49 -30.97 -12.93
C ASP A 316 -6.62 -30.19 -13.64
N THR A 317 -6.32 -29.09 -14.33
CA THR A 317 -7.37 -28.18 -14.84
C THR A 317 -7.69 -28.31 -16.33
N ASN A 318 -7.03 -29.21 -17.08
CA ASN A 318 -7.18 -29.32 -18.56
C ASN A 318 -7.08 -27.95 -19.28
N ILE A 319 -6.23 -27.04 -18.79
CA ILE A 319 -6.08 -25.66 -19.28
C ILE A 319 -4.95 -25.56 -20.32
N LEU A 320 -4.35 -26.68 -20.75
CA LEU A 320 -3.39 -26.75 -21.86
C LEU A 320 -4.09 -27.29 -23.11
#